data_a6fc5b69d9009ad7700522e2823e10f9
#
_entry.id   a6fc5b69d9009ad7700522e2823e10f9
#
_cell.length_a   1.000
_cell.length_b   1.000
_cell.length_c   1.000
_cell.angle_alpha   90.00
_cell.angle_beta   90.00
_cell.angle_gamma   90.00
#
_symmetry.space_group_name_H-M   'P 1'
#
loop_
_entity.id
_entity.type
_entity.pdbx_description
1 polymer ?
#
loop_
_entity_poly.entity_id
_entity_poly.type
_entity_poly.pdbx_seq_one_letter_code
_entity_poly.pdbx_strand_id
1 'polypeptide(L)'
;MNASEPIVVPKPLTEEQVRFFVEQGYLVVPDLTTPDEIEELKRDTTFLARGGYPCESFKPLPADFTDEQALHEILCIHQPHYISPVMLKHVKHPHICGVLSQITAAHVPYWDGSVKCMQSMLFVKPPNFQGQAWHQDEIYIPTRDRSLIGAWTAIDDATQENGCLWILPGSHRMGYLYPMHNHGNPDEFDFGQESYGFDDSGAIPVEVEAGTVVFFNGYLLHRSFKNRSNIYRRVLVNHYMNAWSLLPWSLKEGEHVAMADRRGIVPVAGVDPYAWKGYDKTSDNVWLRTCKATEERKEAREAAAKAPA
;
A
#
# COMPACT_ATOMS: atom_id res chain seq x y z
N MET A 1 -30.21 -10.94 12.40
CA MET A 1 -28.95 -10.26 12.04
C MET A 1 -29.35 -9.11 11.15
N ASN A 2 -29.18 -7.86 11.59
CA ASN A 2 -29.41 -6.72 10.71
C ASN A 2 -28.25 -6.72 9.69
N ALA A 3 -28.57 -7.05 8.44
CA ALA A 3 -27.64 -6.84 7.35
C ALA A 3 -27.34 -5.32 7.32
N SER A 4 -26.08 -4.95 7.37
CA SER A 4 -25.68 -3.56 7.15
C SER A 4 -26.15 -3.14 5.75
N GLU A 5 -26.65 -1.90 5.62
CA GLU A 5 -27.01 -1.38 4.31
C GLU A 5 -25.78 -1.41 3.37
N PRO A 6 -25.96 -1.79 2.08
CA PRO A 6 -24.86 -1.82 1.13
C PRO A 6 -24.24 -0.42 0.93
N ILE A 7 -22.93 -0.33 0.94
CA ILE A 7 -22.19 0.89 0.58
C ILE A 7 -22.22 1.02 -0.94
N VAL A 8 -22.93 2.01 -1.43
CA VAL A 8 -23.06 2.28 -2.87
C VAL A 8 -21.93 3.19 -3.33
N VAL A 9 -21.25 2.79 -4.40
CA VAL A 9 -20.16 3.54 -5.02
C VAL A 9 -20.39 3.68 -6.54
N PRO A 10 -19.81 4.70 -7.19
CA PRO A 10 -19.88 4.83 -8.66
C PRO A 10 -19.18 3.66 -9.37
N LYS A 11 -19.50 3.47 -10.64
CA LYS A 11 -18.84 2.48 -11.51
C LYS A 11 -18.18 3.21 -12.70
N PRO A 12 -16.99 3.80 -12.49
CA PRO A 12 -16.38 4.68 -13.49
C PRO A 12 -15.70 3.96 -14.65
N LEU A 13 -15.37 2.67 -14.52
CA LEU A 13 -14.60 1.94 -15.53
C LEU A 13 -15.49 1.36 -16.63
N THR A 14 -14.94 1.37 -17.84
CA THR A 14 -15.48 0.60 -18.96
C THR A 14 -15.14 -0.89 -18.82
N GLU A 15 -15.87 -1.75 -19.55
CA GLU A 15 -15.56 -3.19 -19.60
C GLU A 15 -14.15 -3.48 -20.14
N GLU A 16 -13.66 -2.64 -21.05
CA GLU A 16 -12.32 -2.75 -21.61
C GLU A 16 -11.24 -2.47 -20.54
N GLN A 17 -11.43 -1.46 -19.72
CA GLN A 17 -10.52 -1.15 -18.59
C GLN A 17 -10.51 -2.27 -17.56
N VAL A 18 -11.67 -2.83 -17.22
CA VAL A 18 -11.74 -3.99 -16.31
C VAL A 18 -11.02 -5.20 -16.91
N ARG A 19 -11.24 -5.49 -18.20
CA ARG A 19 -10.53 -6.58 -18.90
C ARG A 19 -9.02 -6.34 -18.92
N PHE A 20 -8.59 -5.11 -19.24
CA PHE A 20 -7.17 -4.74 -19.21
C PHE A 20 -6.55 -5.02 -17.83
N PHE A 21 -7.23 -4.63 -16.74
CA PHE A 21 -6.75 -4.92 -15.39
C PHE A 21 -6.64 -6.44 -15.14
N VAL A 22 -7.63 -7.22 -15.52
CA VAL A 22 -7.61 -8.69 -15.35
C VAL A 22 -6.47 -9.32 -16.15
N GLU A 23 -6.15 -8.81 -17.32
CA GLU A 23 -5.10 -9.34 -18.20
C GLU A 23 -3.70 -8.86 -17.81
N GLN A 24 -3.55 -7.59 -17.46
CA GLN A 24 -2.25 -6.96 -17.21
C GLN A 24 -1.88 -6.88 -15.73
N GLY A 25 -2.86 -6.94 -14.82
CA GLY A 25 -2.68 -6.89 -13.38
C GLY A 25 -2.48 -5.50 -12.81
N TYR A 26 -2.62 -4.45 -13.61
CA TYR A 26 -2.56 -3.06 -13.19
C TYR A 26 -3.50 -2.18 -14.00
N LEU A 27 -3.83 -1.01 -13.45
CA LEU A 27 -4.59 0.04 -14.13
C LEU A 27 -4.15 1.41 -13.61
N VAL A 28 -3.86 2.34 -14.50
CA VAL A 28 -3.54 3.74 -14.17
C VAL A 28 -4.78 4.59 -14.42
N VAL A 29 -5.25 5.29 -13.40
CA VAL A 29 -6.42 6.18 -13.51
C VAL A 29 -5.98 7.60 -13.12
N PRO A 30 -5.77 8.49 -14.09
CA PRO A 30 -5.39 9.87 -13.82
C PRO A 30 -6.53 10.65 -13.17
N ASP A 31 -6.20 11.74 -12.50
CA ASP A 31 -7.15 12.73 -11.95
C ASP A 31 -8.25 12.15 -11.04
N LEU A 32 -7.95 11.01 -10.39
CA LEU A 32 -8.92 10.36 -9.51
C LEU A 32 -9.03 11.06 -8.15
N THR A 33 -7.99 11.78 -7.77
CA THR A 33 -7.91 12.64 -6.58
C THR A 33 -7.69 14.07 -7.03
N THR A 34 -8.51 14.99 -6.54
CA THR A 34 -8.46 16.40 -6.92
C THR A 34 -7.22 17.12 -6.36
N PRO A 35 -6.79 18.27 -6.96
CA PRO A 35 -5.69 19.06 -6.41
C PRO A 35 -5.88 19.48 -4.95
N ASP A 36 -7.11 19.83 -4.55
CA ASP A 36 -7.42 20.22 -3.16
C ASP A 36 -7.25 19.05 -2.20
N GLU A 37 -7.65 17.84 -2.60
CA GLU A 37 -7.44 16.62 -1.82
C GLU A 37 -5.96 16.24 -1.73
N ILE A 38 -5.19 16.46 -2.78
CA ILE A 38 -3.73 16.27 -2.76
C ILE A 38 -3.08 17.26 -1.78
N GLU A 39 -3.47 18.52 -1.78
CA GLU A 39 -2.97 19.48 -0.82
C GLU A 39 -3.42 19.18 0.63
N GLU A 40 -4.63 18.62 0.83
CA GLU A 40 -5.07 18.10 2.11
C GLU A 40 -4.16 16.95 2.59
N LEU A 41 -3.86 15.98 1.71
CA LEU A 41 -2.94 14.86 2.00
C LEU A 41 -1.52 15.33 2.31
N LYS A 42 -0.99 16.33 1.60
CA LYS A 42 0.33 16.90 1.87
C LYS A 42 0.40 17.54 3.26
N ARG A 43 -0.60 18.36 3.61
CA ARG A 43 -0.69 18.98 4.94
C ARG A 43 -0.81 17.94 6.05
N ASP A 44 -1.66 16.93 5.84
CA ASP A 44 -1.86 15.87 6.83
C ASP A 44 -0.62 14.97 6.96
N THR A 45 0.10 14.72 5.87
CA THR A 45 1.40 14.02 5.91
C THR A 45 2.39 14.75 6.81
N THR A 46 2.49 16.07 6.69
CA THR A 46 3.35 16.88 7.55
C THR A 46 2.86 16.88 9.00
N PHE A 47 1.56 16.96 9.23
CA PHE A 47 0.98 16.90 10.57
C PHE A 47 1.24 15.54 11.24
N LEU A 48 1.09 14.43 10.51
CA LEU A 48 1.48 13.09 10.96
C LEU A 48 2.98 13.03 11.30
N ALA A 49 3.83 13.58 10.42
CA ALA A 49 5.28 13.60 10.61
C ALA A 49 5.68 14.29 11.92
N ARG A 50 4.96 15.32 12.29
CA ARG A 50 5.17 16.05 13.55
C ARG A 50 4.58 15.36 14.80
N GLY A 51 3.98 14.18 14.64
CA GLY A 51 3.26 13.49 15.73
C GLY A 51 1.99 14.24 16.16
N GLY A 52 1.33 14.91 15.22
CA GLY A 52 0.15 15.75 15.47
C GLY A 52 -1.09 14.99 15.93
N TYR A 53 -1.15 13.67 15.70
CA TYR A 53 -2.20 12.80 16.21
C TYR A 53 -1.68 12.01 17.42
N PRO A 54 -2.46 11.89 18.51
CA PRO A 54 -2.09 11.06 19.66
C PRO A 54 -1.90 9.61 19.25
N CYS A 55 -0.68 9.09 19.41
CA CYS A 55 -0.34 7.70 19.12
C CYS A 55 0.94 7.33 19.89
N GLU A 56 0.97 6.16 20.51
CA GLU A 56 2.13 5.67 21.26
C GLU A 56 3.38 5.47 20.41
N SER A 57 3.19 5.14 19.11
CA SER A 57 4.28 4.93 18.16
C SER A 57 4.98 6.22 17.73
N PHE A 58 4.36 7.39 17.96
CA PHE A 58 4.89 8.68 17.57
C PHE A 58 5.27 9.50 18.78
N LYS A 59 6.53 9.93 18.81
CA LYS A 59 6.96 10.97 19.74
C LYS A 59 6.89 12.30 19.03
N PRO A 60 6.26 13.33 19.60
CA PRO A 60 6.28 14.66 19.02
C PRO A 60 7.71 15.12 18.76
N LEU A 61 7.95 15.63 17.56
CA LEU A 61 9.25 16.20 17.21
C LEU A 61 9.45 17.56 17.93
N PRO A 62 10.71 18.00 18.08
CA PRO A 62 11.01 19.32 18.65
C PRO A 62 10.27 20.42 17.90
N ALA A 63 9.78 21.42 18.64
CA ALA A 63 8.98 22.51 18.07
C ALA A 63 9.76 23.40 17.07
N ASP A 64 11.09 23.40 17.15
CA ASP A 64 12.01 24.12 16.28
C ASP A 64 12.34 23.39 14.95
N PHE A 65 11.91 22.12 14.80
CA PHE A 65 12.04 21.43 13.53
C PHE A 65 11.21 22.13 12.44
N THR A 66 11.82 22.32 11.28
CA THR A 66 11.06 22.70 10.07
C THR A 66 10.19 21.54 9.59
N ASP A 67 9.20 21.81 8.76
CA ASP A 67 8.37 20.78 8.14
C ASP A 67 9.19 19.80 7.28
N GLU A 68 10.21 20.30 6.60
CA GLU A 68 11.13 19.50 5.81
C GLU A 68 11.95 18.54 6.70
N GLN A 69 12.47 19.01 7.83
CA GLN A 69 13.18 18.18 8.79
C GLN A 69 12.25 17.10 9.37
N ALA A 70 11.00 17.46 9.69
CA ALA A 70 10.03 16.49 10.18
C ALA A 70 9.72 15.39 9.13
N LEU A 71 9.53 15.78 7.87
CA LEU A 71 9.29 14.83 6.77
C LEU A 71 10.50 13.94 6.52
N HIS A 72 11.71 14.45 6.72
CA HIS A 72 12.95 13.68 6.54
C HIS A 72 13.14 12.55 7.58
N GLU A 73 12.52 12.67 8.75
CA GLU A 73 12.55 11.61 9.77
C GLU A 73 11.73 10.36 9.39
N ILE A 74 10.79 10.50 8.46
CA ILE A 74 9.81 9.46 8.15
C ILE A 74 10.07 8.84 6.78
N LEU A 75 10.16 7.51 6.74
CA LEU A 75 10.14 6.74 5.51
C LEU A 75 8.75 6.19 5.20
N CYS A 76 8.11 5.58 6.19
CA CYS A 76 6.78 4.99 6.01
C CYS A 76 6.00 4.96 7.33
N ILE A 77 4.71 5.31 7.25
CA ILE A 77 3.75 5.12 8.33
C ILE A 77 2.78 4.01 7.91
N HIS A 78 2.73 2.93 8.68
CA HIS A 78 1.75 1.87 8.49
C HIS A 78 0.48 2.19 9.27
N GLN A 79 -0.68 1.98 8.64
CA GLN A 79 -2.02 2.18 9.21
C GLN A 79 -2.33 3.65 9.60
N PRO A 80 -1.88 4.68 8.83
CA PRO A 80 -2.15 6.06 9.20
C PRO A 80 -3.65 6.38 9.29
N HIS A 81 -4.51 5.64 8.61
CA HIS A 81 -5.97 5.82 8.65
C HIS A 81 -6.60 5.48 10.01
N TYR A 82 -5.87 4.85 10.93
CA TYR A 82 -6.36 4.61 12.28
C TYR A 82 -6.37 5.87 13.14
N ILE A 83 -5.46 6.80 12.88
CA ILE A 83 -5.29 8.02 13.66
C ILE A 83 -5.65 9.29 12.89
N SER A 84 -5.50 9.29 11.55
CA SER A 84 -5.80 10.43 10.71
C SER A 84 -7.19 10.31 10.05
N PRO A 85 -8.10 11.27 10.32
CA PRO A 85 -9.39 11.34 9.61
C PRO A 85 -9.21 11.60 8.10
N VAL A 86 -8.18 12.31 7.69
CA VAL A 86 -7.87 12.61 6.28
C VAL A 86 -7.47 11.32 5.56
N MET A 87 -6.57 10.53 6.15
CA MET A 87 -6.19 9.24 5.58
C MET A 87 -7.38 8.27 5.53
N LEU A 88 -8.24 8.26 6.55
CA LEU A 88 -9.45 7.44 6.56
C LEU A 88 -10.46 7.89 5.50
N LYS A 89 -10.65 9.21 5.32
CA LYS A 89 -11.47 9.77 4.24
C LYS A 89 -10.98 9.27 2.88
N HIS A 90 -9.66 9.25 2.68
CA HIS A 90 -9.05 8.79 1.44
C HIS A 90 -9.18 7.27 1.22
N VAL A 91 -9.05 6.45 2.28
CA VAL A 91 -9.39 5.01 2.24
C VAL A 91 -10.81 4.77 1.73
N LYS A 92 -11.74 5.65 2.07
CA LYS A 92 -13.16 5.60 1.69
C LYS A 92 -13.51 6.47 0.49
N HIS A 93 -12.53 6.96 -0.26
CA HIS A 93 -12.77 7.88 -1.36
C HIS A 93 -13.70 7.28 -2.42
N PRO A 94 -14.87 7.89 -2.72
CA PRO A 94 -15.93 7.25 -3.50
C PRO A 94 -15.48 6.78 -4.89
N HIS A 95 -14.68 7.58 -5.59
CA HIS A 95 -14.21 7.23 -6.94
C HIS A 95 -13.16 6.11 -6.90
N ILE A 96 -12.24 6.12 -5.94
CA ILE A 96 -11.27 5.01 -5.74
C ILE A 96 -12.03 3.73 -5.41
N CYS A 97 -12.97 3.77 -4.47
CA CYS A 97 -13.80 2.63 -4.09
C CYS A 97 -14.69 2.15 -5.25
N GLY A 98 -15.11 3.08 -6.11
CA GLY A 98 -15.83 2.76 -7.35
C GLY A 98 -15.03 1.94 -8.33
N VAL A 99 -13.76 2.33 -8.58
CA VAL A 99 -12.83 1.54 -9.39
C VAL A 99 -12.64 0.15 -8.75
N LEU A 100 -12.33 0.11 -7.46
CA LEU A 100 -12.11 -1.13 -6.72
C LEU A 100 -13.31 -2.08 -6.80
N SER A 101 -14.54 -1.57 -6.73
CA SER A 101 -15.76 -2.39 -6.84
C SER A 101 -15.94 -3.05 -8.21
N GLN A 102 -15.14 -2.67 -9.21
CA GLN A 102 -15.18 -3.26 -10.55
C GLN A 102 -14.00 -4.20 -10.82
N ILE A 103 -12.86 -4.04 -10.13
CA ILE A 103 -11.63 -4.80 -10.45
C ILE A 103 -11.16 -5.78 -9.38
N THR A 104 -11.45 -5.53 -8.08
CA THR A 104 -10.79 -6.23 -6.95
C THR A 104 -10.88 -7.75 -7.05
N ALA A 105 -12.03 -8.29 -7.39
CA ALA A 105 -12.20 -9.71 -7.61
C ALA A 105 -12.93 -10.03 -8.92
N ALA A 106 -12.65 -9.26 -9.98
CA ALA A 106 -13.27 -9.43 -11.30
C ALA A 106 -13.03 -10.82 -11.91
N HIS A 107 -12.02 -11.56 -11.41
CA HIS A 107 -11.72 -12.94 -11.79
C HIS A 107 -12.55 -13.98 -11.02
N VAL A 108 -13.27 -13.57 -9.95
CA VAL A 108 -14.09 -14.47 -9.12
C VAL A 108 -15.51 -14.50 -9.67
N PRO A 109 -16.04 -15.68 -10.08
CA PRO A 109 -17.41 -15.80 -10.53
C PRO A 109 -18.41 -15.32 -9.48
N TYR A 110 -19.43 -14.60 -9.93
CA TYR A 110 -20.53 -14.08 -9.10
C TYR A 110 -20.12 -13.08 -8.00
N TRP A 111 -18.92 -12.54 -8.06
CA TRP A 111 -18.55 -11.44 -7.17
C TRP A 111 -19.44 -10.23 -7.39
N ASP A 112 -19.94 -9.65 -6.29
CA ASP A 112 -20.95 -8.59 -6.29
C ASP A 112 -20.38 -7.16 -6.25
N GLY A 113 -19.05 -7.01 -6.27
CA GLY A 113 -18.38 -5.70 -6.14
C GLY A 113 -18.12 -5.27 -4.70
N SER A 114 -18.36 -6.14 -3.71
CA SER A 114 -18.10 -5.83 -2.31
C SER A 114 -16.60 -5.84 -2.00
N VAL A 115 -16.11 -4.74 -1.38
CA VAL A 115 -14.69 -4.50 -1.11
C VAL A 115 -14.48 -3.98 0.31
N LYS A 116 -13.39 -4.40 0.93
CA LYS A 116 -12.91 -3.88 2.22
C LYS A 116 -11.41 -3.55 2.16
N CYS A 117 -11.03 -2.48 2.86
CA CYS A 117 -9.64 -2.12 3.10
C CYS A 117 -9.11 -2.86 4.32
N MET A 118 -7.85 -3.29 4.28
CA MET A 118 -7.21 -3.99 5.39
C MET A 118 -5.91 -3.33 5.85
N GLN A 119 -5.32 -2.46 5.03
CA GLN A 119 -4.07 -1.79 5.35
C GLN A 119 -3.96 -0.48 4.59
N SER A 120 -3.30 0.50 5.20
CA SER A 120 -2.78 1.67 4.51
C SER A 120 -1.31 1.90 4.85
N MET A 121 -0.57 2.49 3.93
CA MET A 121 0.84 2.82 4.09
C MET A 121 1.09 4.19 3.46
N LEU A 122 1.57 5.14 4.26
CA LEU A 122 2.01 6.43 3.77
C LEU A 122 3.53 6.42 3.63
N PHE A 123 4.02 6.44 2.40
CA PHE A 123 5.45 6.53 2.12
C PHE A 123 5.86 7.97 1.88
N VAL A 124 6.95 8.36 2.55
CA VAL A 124 7.61 9.65 2.35
C VAL A 124 9.05 9.36 1.94
N LYS A 125 9.29 9.12 0.67
CA LYS A 125 10.62 8.82 0.15
C LYS A 125 11.42 10.10 -0.06
N PRO A 126 12.37 10.44 0.85
CA PRO A 126 13.18 11.63 0.69
C PRO A 126 14.21 11.49 -0.42
N PRO A 127 14.87 12.59 -0.83
CA PRO A 127 16.03 12.54 -1.71
C PRO A 127 17.09 11.54 -1.24
N ASN A 128 17.69 10.83 -2.17
CA ASN A 128 18.72 9.82 -1.97
C ASN A 128 18.30 8.56 -1.19
N PHE A 129 17.00 8.39 -0.89
CA PHE A 129 16.54 7.22 -0.16
C PHE A 129 16.26 6.02 -1.09
N GLN A 130 16.52 4.81 -0.58
CA GLN A 130 16.41 3.55 -1.33
C GLN A 130 14.97 3.27 -1.77
N GLY A 131 14.87 2.44 -2.81
CA GLY A 131 13.62 1.85 -3.25
C GLY A 131 13.33 0.51 -2.59
N GLN A 132 12.39 -0.22 -3.18
CA GLN A 132 12.07 -1.59 -2.81
C GLN A 132 12.37 -2.50 -3.99
N ALA A 133 13.09 -3.61 -3.76
CA ALA A 133 13.38 -4.60 -4.77
C ALA A 133 12.10 -5.32 -5.26
N TRP A 134 12.22 -6.16 -6.29
CA TRP A 134 11.08 -6.93 -6.81
C TRP A 134 10.36 -7.72 -5.72
N HIS A 135 9.06 -7.57 -5.63
CA HIS A 135 8.21 -8.30 -4.68
C HIS A 135 6.77 -8.42 -5.19
N GLN A 136 6.01 -9.24 -4.50
CA GLN A 136 4.57 -9.41 -4.66
C GLN A 136 3.93 -9.14 -3.30
N ASP A 137 2.94 -8.26 -3.22
CA ASP A 137 2.32 -7.87 -1.95
C ASP A 137 1.59 -9.03 -1.26
N GLU A 138 1.05 -9.96 -2.04
CA GLU A 138 0.36 -11.15 -1.54
C GLU A 138 1.22 -12.01 -0.61
N ILE A 139 2.56 -11.93 -0.70
CA ILE A 139 3.45 -12.67 0.22
C ILE A 139 3.33 -12.16 1.66
N TYR A 140 3.01 -10.87 1.82
CA TYR A 140 2.88 -10.22 3.12
C TYR A 140 1.43 -10.15 3.59
N ILE A 141 0.48 -10.13 2.65
CA ILE A 141 -0.95 -9.94 2.88
C ILE A 141 -1.72 -11.02 2.12
N PRO A 142 -1.63 -12.30 2.54
CA PRO A 142 -2.22 -13.40 1.79
C PRO A 142 -3.74 -13.37 1.82
N THR A 143 -4.37 -13.25 0.65
CA THR A 143 -5.82 -13.36 0.50
C THR A 143 -6.21 -14.76 0.04
N ARG A 144 -7.43 -15.21 0.39
CA ARG A 144 -7.89 -16.57 0.05
C ARG A 144 -8.19 -16.75 -1.43
N ASP A 145 -8.50 -15.68 -2.13
CA ASP A 145 -9.05 -15.66 -3.47
C ASP A 145 -8.24 -14.80 -4.45
N ARG A 146 -7.00 -14.45 -4.09
CA ARG A 146 -6.09 -13.63 -4.90
C ARG A 146 -6.65 -12.24 -5.22
N SER A 147 -7.46 -11.70 -4.33
CA SER A 147 -8.15 -10.42 -4.52
C SER A 147 -7.42 -9.23 -3.92
N LEU A 148 -6.18 -9.39 -3.46
CA LEU A 148 -5.40 -8.26 -2.97
C LEU A 148 -5.15 -7.26 -4.08
N ILE A 149 -5.52 -6.00 -3.81
CA ILE A 149 -5.24 -4.86 -4.68
C ILE A 149 -4.54 -3.77 -3.88
N GLY A 150 -3.40 -3.32 -4.39
CA GLY A 150 -2.81 -2.05 -3.99
C GLY A 150 -3.43 -0.90 -4.78
N ALA A 151 -3.92 0.12 -4.09
CA ALA A 151 -4.28 1.42 -4.68
C ALA A 151 -3.24 2.44 -4.25
N TRP A 152 -2.36 2.79 -5.17
CA TRP A 152 -1.20 3.63 -4.99
C TRP A 152 -1.51 5.04 -5.47
N THR A 153 -1.86 5.96 -4.56
CA THR A 153 -2.19 7.35 -4.85
C THR A 153 -0.93 8.20 -4.85
N ALA A 154 -0.60 8.78 -5.97
CA ALA A 154 0.50 9.73 -6.10
C ALA A 154 0.14 11.06 -5.42
N ILE A 155 0.81 11.39 -4.32
CA ILE A 155 0.68 12.69 -3.64
C ILE A 155 1.62 13.72 -4.27
N ASP A 156 2.77 13.28 -4.78
CA ASP A 156 3.68 14.04 -5.63
C ASP A 156 3.77 13.36 -7.00
N ASP A 157 4.22 14.09 -8.00
CA ASP A 157 4.58 13.51 -9.29
C ASP A 157 5.61 12.40 -9.07
N ALA A 158 5.39 11.27 -9.72
CA ALA A 158 6.30 10.13 -9.65
C ALA A 158 6.97 9.91 -10.99
N THR A 159 8.29 10.03 -10.99
CA THR A 159 9.15 9.87 -12.17
C THR A 159 10.19 8.77 -11.94
N GLN A 160 10.86 8.32 -12.99
CA GLN A 160 11.97 7.37 -12.83
C GLN A 160 13.06 7.94 -11.92
N GLU A 161 13.33 9.24 -12.00
CA GLU A 161 14.36 9.90 -11.21
C GLU A 161 14.06 9.89 -9.71
N ASN A 162 12.80 10.14 -9.30
CA ASN A 162 12.41 10.11 -7.89
C ASN A 162 11.92 8.75 -7.39
N GLY A 163 12.03 7.72 -8.23
CA GLY A 163 11.72 6.34 -7.90
C GLY A 163 10.24 6.00 -7.98
N CYS A 164 9.64 6.21 -9.14
CA CYS A 164 8.29 5.75 -9.47
C CYS A 164 8.16 4.22 -9.33
N LEU A 165 6.95 3.75 -9.43
CA LEU A 165 6.68 2.32 -9.47
C LEU A 165 7.17 1.73 -10.80
N TRP A 166 7.80 0.55 -10.74
CA TRP A 166 8.07 -0.32 -11.88
C TRP A 166 7.27 -1.59 -11.72
N ILE A 167 6.67 -2.05 -12.79
CA ILE A 167 5.81 -3.23 -12.81
C ILE A 167 6.22 -4.19 -13.93
N LEU A 168 5.93 -5.46 -13.75
CA LEU A 168 6.04 -6.47 -14.79
C LEU A 168 4.62 -6.89 -15.22
N PRO A 169 4.07 -6.29 -16.31
CA PRO A 169 2.70 -6.53 -16.76
C PRO A 169 2.41 -8.02 -16.97
N GLY A 170 1.25 -8.47 -16.51
CA GLY A 170 0.81 -9.86 -16.68
C GLY A 170 1.46 -10.88 -15.74
N SER A 171 2.45 -10.50 -14.91
CA SER A 171 3.16 -11.42 -14.02
C SER A 171 2.26 -12.07 -12.95
N HIS A 172 1.16 -11.42 -12.58
CA HIS A 172 0.16 -11.93 -11.64
C HIS A 172 -0.59 -13.18 -12.16
N ARG A 173 -0.66 -13.38 -13.49
CA ARG A 173 -1.42 -14.47 -14.11
C ARG A 173 -0.90 -15.86 -13.76
N MET A 174 0.38 -15.97 -13.42
CA MET A 174 0.96 -17.24 -12.97
C MET A 174 0.30 -17.74 -11.68
N GLY A 175 -0.20 -16.83 -10.83
CA GLY A 175 -1.00 -17.18 -9.66
C GLY A 175 -0.25 -17.88 -8.55
N TYR A 176 1.08 -17.79 -8.52
CA TYR A 176 1.94 -18.26 -7.44
C TYR A 176 2.91 -17.16 -7.00
N LEU A 177 3.45 -17.31 -5.81
CA LEU A 177 4.44 -16.41 -5.24
C LEU A 177 5.84 -16.89 -5.65
N TYR A 178 6.63 -15.97 -6.17
CA TYR A 178 8.02 -16.25 -6.51
C TYR A 178 8.86 -16.39 -5.23
N PRO A 179 9.89 -17.25 -5.24
CA PRO A 179 10.79 -17.37 -4.11
C PRO A 179 11.56 -16.05 -3.90
N MET A 180 12.02 -15.83 -2.68
CA MET A 180 12.77 -14.64 -2.31
C MET A 180 14.19 -14.98 -1.84
N HIS A 181 15.12 -14.09 -2.13
CA HIS A 181 16.48 -14.13 -1.62
C HIS A 181 16.97 -12.71 -1.21
N ASN A 182 18.13 -12.62 -0.61
CA ASN A 182 18.73 -11.31 -0.33
C ASN A 182 19.19 -10.67 -1.65
N HIS A 183 18.76 -9.44 -1.93
CA HIS A 183 19.07 -8.74 -3.18
C HIS A 183 20.54 -8.33 -3.31
N GLY A 184 21.28 -8.22 -2.21
CA GLY A 184 22.72 -7.90 -2.25
C GLY A 184 23.06 -6.45 -2.66
N ASN A 185 22.07 -5.57 -2.86
CA ASN A 185 22.26 -4.17 -3.27
C ASN A 185 21.61 -3.18 -2.29
N PRO A 186 22.21 -2.98 -1.11
CA PRO A 186 21.64 -2.11 -0.06
C PRO A 186 21.73 -0.62 -0.39
N ASP A 187 22.46 -0.23 -1.43
CA ASP A 187 22.50 1.17 -1.89
C ASP A 187 21.27 1.54 -2.72
N GLU A 188 20.69 0.57 -3.41
CA GLU A 188 19.52 0.78 -4.27
C GLU A 188 18.22 0.46 -3.54
N PHE A 189 18.21 -0.62 -2.74
CA PHE A 189 16.98 -1.15 -2.15
C PHE A 189 17.05 -1.25 -0.63
N ASP A 190 15.94 -0.96 -0.01
CA ASP A 190 15.74 -1.24 1.41
C ASP A 190 15.35 -2.72 1.64
N PHE A 191 15.30 -3.18 2.89
CA PHE A 191 14.81 -4.48 3.35
C PHE A 191 15.49 -5.77 2.90
N GLY A 192 16.33 -5.80 1.98
CA GLY A 192 17.21 -6.94 1.75
C GLY A 192 16.61 -8.21 1.14
N GLN A 193 15.32 -8.28 0.78
CA GLN A 193 14.76 -9.43 0.08
C GLN A 193 14.18 -9.04 -1.27
N GLU A 194 14.37 -9.92 -2.26
CA GLU A 194 13.94 -9.75 -3.64
C GLU A 194 13.34 -11.04 -4.17
N SER A 195 12.21 -10.96 -4.85
CA SER A 195 11.67 -12.07 -5.63
C SER A 195 12.54 -12.35 -6.84
N TYR A 196 12.77 -13.62 -7.15
CA TYR A 196 13.62 -14.05 -8.26
C TYR A 196 13.03 -15.24 -9.03
N GLY A 197 13.65 -15.57 -10.18
CA GLY A 197 13.24 -16.71 -11.00
C GLY A 197 12.26 -16.37 -12.11
N PHE A 198 12.24 -15.11 -12.56
CA PHE A 198 11.45 -14.63 -13.70
C PHE A 198 12.30 -13.76 -14.62
N ASP A 199 11.82 -13.56 -15.84
CA ASP A 199 12.38 -12.60 -16.79
C ASP A 199 11.72 -11.25 -16.58
N ASP A 200 12.49 -10.23 -16.23
CA ASP A 200 12.02 -8.85 -16.01
C ASP A 200 12.27 -7.91 -17.21
N SER A 201 12.67 -8.44 -18.36
CA SER A 201 12.92 -7.65 -19.58
C SER A 201 11.69 -6.89 -20.08
N GLY A 202 10.49 -7.35 -19.73
CA GLY A 202 9.22 -6.69 -20.01
C GLY A 202 8.76 -5.66 -18.98
N ALA A 203 9.59 -5.33 -17.99
CA ALA A 203 9.23 -4.39 -16.94
C ALA A 203 9.12 -2.95 -17.48
N ILE A 204 8.12 -2.23 -17.02
CA ILE A 204 7.86 -0.84 -17.43
C ILE A 204 7.81 0.11 -16.23
N PRO A 205 8.32 1.34 -16.37
CA PRO A 205 8.11 2.40 -15.39
C PRO A 205 6.67 2.92 -15.46
N VAL A 206 6.10 3.27 -14.31
CA VAL A 206 4.79 3.91 -14.18
C VAL A 206 5.01 5.34 -13.69
N GLU A 207 5.31 6.24 -14.62
CA GLU A 207 5.44 7.67 -14.34
C GLU A 207 4.05 8.30 -14.34
N VAL A 208 3.72 9.05 -13.32
CA VAL A 208 2.38 9.64 -13.12
C VAL A 208 2.45 10.99 -12.43
N GLU A 209 1.48 11.85 -12.72
CA GLU A 209 1.27 13.11 -12.03
C GLU A 209 0.54 12.91 -10.69
N ALA A 210 0.70 13.85 -9.76
CA ALA A 210 -0.03 13.90 -8.51
C ALA A 210 -1.55 13.85 -8.75
N GLY A 211 -2.28 13.10 -7.92
CA GLY A 211 -3.72 12.86 -8.09
C GLY A 211 -4.06 11.60 -8.88
N THR A 212 -3.09 11.02 -9.59
CA THR A 212 -3.25 9.72 -10.26
C THR A 212 -3.26 8.58 -9.25
N VAL A 213 -4.09 7.57 -9.48
CA VAL A 213 -4.08 6.32 -8.70
C VAL A 213 -3.69 5.16 -9.60
N VAL A 214 -2.66 4.42 -9.18
CA VAL A 214 -2.23 3.17 -9.81
C VAL A 214 -2.79 2.01 -9.01
N PHE A 215 -3.66 1.22 -9.63
CA PHE A 215 -4.19 -0.01 -9.05
C PHE A 215 -3.36 -1.19 -9.55
N PHE A 216 -2.98 -2.09 -8.66
CA PHE A 216 -2.24 -3.29 -9.05
C PHE A 216 -2.62 -4.50 -8.19
N ASN A 217 -2.62 -5.66 -8.82
CA ASN A 217 -2.92 -6.94 -8.17
C ASN A 217 -1.78 -7.35 -7.23
N GLY A 218 -2.09 -7.92 -6.08
CA GLY A 218 -1.11 -8.35 -5.08
C GLY A 218 -0.11 -9.41 -5.57
N TYR A 219 -0.42 -10.14 -6.64
CA TYR A 219 0.49 -11.06 -7.32
C TYR A 219 1.34 -10.38 -8.41
N LEU A 220 1.08 -9.12 -8.74
CA LEU A 220 1.88 -8.40 -9.74
C LEU A 220 3.28 -8.13 -9.18
N LEU A 221 4.30 -8.58 -9.89
CA LEU A 221 5.69 -8.23 -9.59
C LEU A 221 5.88 -6.74 -9.80
N HIS A 222 6.36 -6.07 -8.76
CA HIS A 222 6.64 -4.65 -8.80
C HIS A 222 7.85 -4.28 -7.93
N ARG A 223 8.47 -3.15 -8.25
CA ARG A 223 9.59 -2.57 -7.52
C ARG A 223 9.58 -1.05 -7.60
N SER A 224 10.43 -0.39 -6.83
CA SER A 224 10.78 1.01 -7.04
C SER A 224 12.28 1.20 -6.83
N PHE A 225 12.89 2.11 -7.57
CA PHE A 225 14.30 2.45 -7.42
C PHE A 225 14.53 3.53 -6.38
N LYS A 226 15.80 3.78 -6.07
CA LYS A 226 16.26 4.87 -5.23
C LYS A 226 15.77 6.21 -5.79
N ASN A 227 15.39 7.13 -4.89
CA ASN A 227 15.11 8.51 -5.26
C ASN A 227 16.43 9.25 -5.52
N ARG A 228 16.73 9.54 -6.78
CA ARG A 228 17.93 10.27 -7.21
C ARG A 228 17.68 11.75 -7.46
N SER A 229 16.44 12.19 -7.28
CA SER A 229 16.04 13.58 -7.40
C SER A 229 16.29 14.36 -6.10
N ASN A 230 16.06 15.66 -6.16
CA ASN A 230 16.12 16.56 -4.99
C ASN A 230 14.74 16.83 -4.35
N ILE A 231 13.70 16.11 -4.75
CA ILE A 231 12.34 16.28 -4.23
C ILE A 231 11.86 15.00 -3.53
N TYR A 232 10.88 15.14 -2.65
CA TYR A 232 10.20 13.99 -2.04
C TYR A 232 9.32 13.29 -3.08
N ARG A 233 9.10 11.98 -2.87
CA ARG A 233 8.08 11.21 -3.53
C ARG A 233 7.15 10.61 -2.46
N ARG A 234 6.06 11.33 -2.18
CA ARG A 234 5.03 10.89 -1.23
C ARG A 234 3.94 10.11 -1.94
N VAL A 235 3.52 9.02 -1.33
CA VAL A 235 2.39 8.22 -1.83
C VAL A 235 1.60 7.61 -0.67
N LEU A 236 0.31 7.49 -0.87
CA LEU A 236 -0.56 6.72 0.01
C LEU A 236 -0.94 5.43 -0.70
N VAL A 237 -0.50 4.29 -0.16
CA VAL A 237 -0.84 2.96 -0.68
C VAL A 237 -1.86 2.33 0.25
N ASN A 238 -3.06 2.10 -0.25
CA ASN A 238 -4.11 1.40 0.49
C ASN A 238 -4.29 0.01 -0.11
N HIS A 239 -4.35 -1.01 0.75
CA HIS A 239 -4.57 -2.39 0.34
C HIS A 239 -6.01 -2.81 0.60
N TYR A 240 -6.62 -3.33 -0.46
CA TYR A 240 -8.02 -3.76 -0.46
C TYR A 240 -8.14 -5.22 -0.86
N MET A 241 -9.22 -5.84 -0.46
CA MET A 241 -9.58 -7.18 -0.89
C MET A 241 -11.09 -7.30 -1.09
N ASN A 242 -11.50 -8.35 -1.77
CA ASN A 242 -12.89 -8.81 -1.80
C ASN A 242 -13.42 -8.96 -0.37
N ALA A 243 -14.58 -8.38 -0.10
CA ALA A 243 -15.20 -8.47 1.23
C ALA A 243 -15.50 -9.91 1.66
N TRP A 244 -15.60 -10.85 0.71
CA TRP A 244 -15.79 -12.28 0.98
C TRP A 244 -14.48 -13.00 1.36
N SER A 245 -13.33 -12.37 1.14
CA SER A 245 -12.02 -12.92 1.52
C SER A 245 -11.75 -12.71 3.01
N LEU A 246 -10.79 -13.47 3.53
CA LEU A 246 -10.36 -13.42 4.92
C LEU A 246 -8.84 -13.47 4.98
N LEU A 247 -8.26 -12.73 5.92
CA LEU A 247 -6.83 -12.77 6.21
C LEU A 247 -6.54 -13.74 7.36
N PRO A 248 -5.53 -14.60 7.25
CA PRO A 248 -5.12 -15.49 8.32
C PRO A 248 -4.22 -14.79 9.36
N TRP A 249 -4.45 -13.49 9.59
CA TRP A 249 -3.63 -12.70 10.50
C TRP A 249 -4.11 -12.79 11.94
N SER A 250 -3.14 -12.82 12.85
CA SER A 250 -3.39 -12.74 14.30
C SER A 250 -4.32 -13.83 14.83
N LEU A 251 -4.25 -15.04 14.23
CA LEU A 251 -4.93 -16.23 14.76
C LEU A 251 -4.44 -16.49 16.18
N LYS A 252 -5.36 -16.48 17.14
CA LYS A 252 -5.13 -17.00 18.49
C LYS A 252 -5.39 -18.49 18.51
N GLU A 253 -4.74 -19.19 19.43
CA GLU A 253 -4.98 -20.63 19.60
C GLU A 253 -6.46 -20.90 19.80
N GLY A 254 -7.02 -21.82 19.01
CA GLY A 254 -8.43 -22.18 19.02
C GLY A 254 -9.36 -21.20 18.28
N GLU A 255 -8.85 -20.11 17.71
CA GLU A 255 -9.67 -19.19 16.92
C GLU A 255 -9.76 -19.63 15.45
N HIS A 256 -10.96 -19.55 14.88
CA HIS A 256 -11.16 -19.82 13.46
C HIS A 256 -10.73 -18.65 12.58
N VAL A 257 -10.26 -18.91 11.35
CA VAL A 257 -9.82 -17.89 10.39
C VAL A 257 -10.87 -16.78 10.20
N ALA A 258 -12.15 -17.12 10.14
CA ALA A 258 -13.24 -16.14 10.03
C ALA A 258 -13.33 -15.16 11.22
N MET A 259 -12.74 -15.50 12.35
CA MET A 259 -12.69 -14.64 13.55
C MET A 259 -11.41 -13.80 13.62
N ALA A 260 -10.38 -14.17 12.88
CA ALA A 260 -9.08 -13.49 12.90
C ALA A 260 -9.05 -12.17 12.11
N ASP A 261 -9.88 -12.07 11.07
CA ASP A 261 -9.93 -10.91 10.17
C ASP A 261 -10.80 -9.78 10.74
N ARG A 262 -10.39 -9.20 11.87
CA ARG A 262 -11.08 -8.06 12.50
C ARG A 262 -10.31 -6.77 12.39
N ARG A 263 -9.00 -6.87 12.51
CA ARG A 263 -8.10 -5.74 12.69
C ARG A 263 -8.06 -4.86 11.47
N GLY A 264 -8.37 -3.57 11.68
CA GLY A 264 -8.20 -2.52 10.70
C GLY A 264 -9.05 -2.62 9.44
N ILE A 265 -10.01 -3.53 9.44
CA ILE A 265 -10.92 -3.72 8.31
C ILE A 265 -11.87 -2.52 8.21
N VAL A 266 -11.92 -1.93 7.02
CA VAL A 266 -12.84 -0.84 6.68
C VAL A 266 -13.63 -1.25 5.45
N PRO A 267 -14.94 -1.61 5.56
CA PRO A 267 -15.79 -1.82 4.40
C PRO A 267 -15.88 -0.53 3.57
N VAL A 268 -15.72 -0.64 2.25
CA VAL A 268 -15.67 0.53 1.36
C VAL A 268 -16.62 0.45 0.16
N ALA A 269 -17.10 -0.75 -0.18
CA ALA A 269 -18.11 -0.96 -1.20
C ALA A 269 -18.93 -2.22 -0.90
N GLY A 270 -20.21 -2.23 -1.28
CA GLY A 270 -21.11 -3.37 -1.09
C GLY A 270 -21.31 -3.75 0.38
N VAL A 271 -21.27 -5.02 0.70
CA VAL A 271 -21.52 -5.57 2.04
C VAL A 271 -20.38 -6.48 2.48
N ASP A 272 -19.86 -6.29 3.68
CA ASP A 272 -18.96 -7.29 4.28
C ASP A 272 -19.82 -8.39 4.96
N PRO A 273 -19.82 -9.62 4.43
CA PRO A 273 -20.60 -10.73 4.99
C PRO A 273 -20.11 -11.16 6.37
N TYR A 274 -18.92 -10.72 6.79
CA TYR A 274 -18.30 -11.02 8.07
C TYR A 274 -18.43 -9.89 9.10
N ALA A 275 -19.20 -8.84 8.81
CA ALA A 275 -19.43 -7.72 9.74
C ALA A 275 -19.98 -8.16 11.11
N TRP A 276 -20.64 -9.32 11.18
CA TRP A 276 -21.18 -9.89 12.42
C TRP A 276 -20.13 -10.19 13.49
N LYS A 277 -18.85 -10.40 13.11
CA LYS A 277 -17.74 -10.65 14.05
C LYS A 277 -17.19 -9.39 14.68
N GLY A 278 -17.58 -8.21 14.15
CA GLY A 278 -17.02 -6.92 14.55
C GLY A 278 -15.64 -6.65 13.95
N TYR A 279 -15.16 -5.43 14.21
CA TYR A 279 -13.85 -4.94 13.76
C TYR A 279 -13.07 -4.43 14.97
N ASP A 280 -11.78 -4.72 15.02
CA ASP A 280 -10.92 -4.19 16.08
C ASP A 280 -10.70 -2.69 15.88
N LYS A 281 -10.78 -1.93 16.96
CA LYS A 281 -10.35 -0.53 16.98
C LYS A 281 -8.89 -0.53 17.39
N THR A 282 -8.01 -0.14 16.50
CA THR A 282 -6.58 -0.35 16.74
C THR A 282 -5.75 0.88 16.40
N SER A 283 -5.77 1.90 17.27
CA SER A 283 -4.74 2.94 17.29
C SER A 283 -3.35 2.37 17.64
N ASP A 284 -3.29 1.21 18.29
CA ASP A 284 -2.06 0.57 18.77
C ASP A 284 -1.24 -0.11 17.67
N ASN A 285 -1.82 -0.27 16.48
CA ASN A 285 -1.16 -0.91 15.35
C ASN A 285 -0.59 0.09 14.30
N VAL A 286 -0.54 1.36 14.64
CA VAL A 286 0.17 2.34 13.81
C VAL A 286 1.66 2.16 14.04
N TRP A 287 2.38 1.90 12.96
CA TRP A 287 3.81 1.66 13.05
C TRP A 287 4.58 2.62 12.16
N LEU A 288 5.59 3.26 12.76
CA LEU A 288 6.46 4.22 12.10
C LEU A 288 7.77 3.55 11.70
N ARG A 289 8.14 3.67 10.44
CA ARG A 289 9.46 3.37 9.89
C ARG A 289 10.19 4.67 9.64
N THR A 290 11.27 4.91 10.40
CA THR A 290 12.10 6.11 10.24
C THR A 290 13.23 5.88 9.24
N CYS A 291 13.70 6.94 8.63
CA CYS A 291 14.89 6.93 7.78
C CYS A 291 16.11 6.44 8.56
N LYS A 292 16.33 6.98 9.76
CA LYS A 292 17.44 6.58 10.65
C LYS A 292 17.44 5.09 10.97
N ALA A 293 16.31 4.51 11.38
CA ALA A 293 16.23 3.08 11.68
C ALA A 293 16.51 2.19 10.45
N THR A 294 16.25 2.69 9.26
CA THR A 294 16.53 1.99 8.02
C THR A 294 18.03 2.04 7.68
N GLU A 295 18.68 3.17 7.90
CA GLU A 295 20.12 3.32 7.76
C GLU A 295 20.90 2.46 8.77
N GLU A 296 20.53 2.47 10.03
CA GLU A 296 21.12 1.62 11.07
C GLU A 296 21.01 0.12 10.74
N ARG A 297 19.88 -0.30 10.17
CA ARG A 297 19.71 -1.70 9.69
C ARG A 297 20.60 -2.02 8.50
N LYS A 298 20.82 -1.07 7.59
CA LYS A 298 21.74 -1.21 6.46
C LYS A 298 23.16 -1.44 6.97
N GLU A 299 23.64 -0.56 7.85
CA GLU A 299 24.98 -0.65 8.46
C GLU A 299 25.19 -1.98 9.19
N ALA A 300 24.20 -2.42 9.98
CA ALA A 300 24.27 -3.70 10.68
C ALA A 300 24.39 -4.91 9.73
N ARG A 301 23.70 -4.88 8.61
CA ARG A 301 23.78 -5.94 7.57
C ARG A 301 25.11 -5.95 6.85
N GLU A 302 25.64 -4.79 6.52
CA GLU A 302 26.97 -4.67 5.90
C GLU A 302 28.08 -5.14 6.85
N ALA A 303 27.94 -4.86 8.14
CA ALA A 303 28.86 -5.36 9.15
C ALA A 303 28.77 -6.88 9.30
N ALA A 304 27.56 -7.46 9.31
CA ALA A 304 27.36 -8.91 9.38
C ALA A 304 27.90 -9.64 8.14
N ALA A 305 27.78 -9.05 6.95
CA ALA A 305 28.31 -9.64 5.71
C ALA A 305 29.85 -9.62 5.62
N LYS A 306 30.49 -8.75 6.40
CA LYS A 306 31.97 -8.64 6.49
C LYS A 306 32.57 -9.45 7.64
N ALA A 307 31.75 -10.02 8.53
CA ALA A 307 32.22 -10.85 9.63
C ALA A 307 32.74 -12.19 9.10
N PRO A 308 33.93 -12.65 9.52
CA PRO A 308 34.43 -13.96 9.14
C PRO A 308 33.53 -15.07 9.68
N ALA A 309 33.31 -16.10 8.84
CA ALA A 309 32.50 -17.26 9.16
C ALA A 309 33.11 -18.12 10.29
#